data_0c302aaa4d3ea551552f77faaf48e68a
#
_entry.id   0c302aaa4d3ea551552f77faaf48e68a
#
_cell.length_a   1.000
_cell.length_b   1.000
_cell.length_c   1.000
_cell.angle_alpha   90.00
_cell.angle_beta   90.00
_cell.angle_gamma   90.00
#
_symmetry.space_group_name_H-M   'P 1'
#
loop_
_entity.id
_entity.type
_entity.pdbx_description
1 polymer ?
#
loop_
_entity_poly.entity_id
_entity_poly.type
_entity_poly.pdbx_seq_one_letter_code
_entity_poly.pdbx_strand_id
1 'polypeptide(L)'
;MISELENKDINPNMFAKKIIENPDLIYQYLDGLVSKNETYRYNCFKVLYVISENKPDLLYPHWNFFANHLRSDNNYHKMSAVLIIANLTSVDTENRFEIVFDEFFENLKSKKTIVPIYIVKSSGKIVNYKPDFEGKITDLLLNIESIHLGKQIELVKSAVIESFSEFYENAEKKDEILRFVKNQIDSDSPKTRKCAKEFLIKYGES
;
A
#
# COMPACT_ATOMS: atom_id res chain seq x y z
N MET A 1 -29.16 3.82 2.14
CA MET A 1 -27.74 3.54 1.73
C MET A 1 -26.74 3.97 2.81
N ILE A 2 -26.80 5.20 3.38
CA ILE A 2 -25.88 5.60 4.48
C ILE A 2 -26.04 4.68 5.69
N SER A 3 -27.28 4.41 6.14
CA SER A 3 -27.56 3.53 7.28
C SER A 3 -27.05 2.10 7.14
N GLU A 4 -26.96 1.57 5.91
CA GLU A 4 -26.40 0.23 5.64
C GLU A 4 -24.89 0.22 5.83
N LEU A 5 -24.19 1.32 5.51
CA LEU A 5 -22.73 1.46 5.69
C LEU A 5 -22.33 1.71 7.16
N GLU A 6 -23.27 1.94 8.05
CA GLU A 6 -23.04 2.01 9.50
C GLU A 6 -23.08 0.65 10.19
N ASN A 7 -23.48 -0.41 9.47
CA ASN A 7 -23.47 -1.77 9.98
C ASN A 7 -22.02 -2.33 10.03
N LYS A 8 -21.73 -3.15 11.05
CA LYS A 8 -20.38 -3.73 11.22
C LYS A 8 -19.99 -4.67 10.07
N ASP A 9 -20.94 -5.44 9.57
CA ASP A 9 -20.73 -6.47 8.57
C ASP A 9 -21.40 -6.09 7.25
N ILE A 10 -20.65 -5.45 6.36
CA ILE A 10 -21.10 -5.18 5.00
C ILE A 10 -20.37 -6.08 3.99
N ASN A 11 -21.00 -6.35 2.87
CA ASN A 11 -20.32 -6.91 1.70
C ASN A 11 -19.86 -5.76 0.77
N PRO A 12 -18.57 -5.36 0.77
CA PRO A 12 -18.11 -4.21 0.00
C PRO A 12 -18.28 -4.41 -1.52
N ASN A 13 -18.23 -5.65 -2.02
CA ASN A 13 -18.43 -5.93 -3.44
C ASN A 13 -19.84 -5.58 -3.91
N MET A 14 -20.86 -5.79 -3.06
CA MET A 14 -22.24 -5.42 -3.41
C MET A 14 -22.37 -3.91 -3.57
N PHE A 15 -21.75 -3.12 -2.71
CA PHE A 15 -21.77 -1.65 -2.79
C PHE A 15 -20.89 -1.15 -3.95
N ALA A 16 -19.75 -1.77 -4.20
CA ALA A 16 -18.90 -1.44 -5.34
C ALA A 16 -19.64 -1.64 -6.66
N LYS A 17 -20.43 -2.71 -6.80
CA LYS A 17 -21.28 -2.93 -7.98
C LYS A 17 -22.28 -1.79 -8.20
N LYS A 18 -22.93 -1.31 -7.14
CA LYS A 18 -23.86 -0.16 -7.24
C LYS A 18 -23.16 1.11 -7.73
N ILE A 19 -21.92 1.34 -7.30
CA ILE A 19 -21.11 2.49 -7.76
C ILE A 19 -20.70 2.33 -9.23
N ILE A 20 -20.32 1.12 -9.65
CA ILE A 20 -19.98 0.85 -11.04
C ILE A 20 -21.18 1.12 -11.96
N GLU A 21 -22.39 0.79 -11.51
CA GLU A 21 -23.66 1.07 -12.23
C GLU A 21 -24.04 2.55 -12.18
N ASN A 22 -23.67 3.28 -11.14
CA ASN A 22 -23.92 4.71 -10.95
C ASN A 22 -22.70 5.42 -10.34
N PRO A 23 -21.73 5.87 -11.18
CA PRO A 23 -20.48 6.47 -10.71
C PRO A 23 -20.64 7.73 -9.84
N ASP A 24 -21.72 8.46 -9.96
CA ASP A 24 -21.97 9.66 -9.13
C ASP A 24 -22.02 9.33 -7.62
N LEU A 25 -22.29 8.08 -7.26
CA LEU A 25 -22.24 7.64 -5.87
C LEU A 25 -20.84 7.73 -5.26
N ILE A 26 -19.77 7.77 -6.04
CA ILE A 26 -18.36 7.86 -5.56
C ILE A 26 -18.21 9.01 -4.57
N TYR A 27 -18.80 10.18 -4.85
CA TYR A 27 -18.68 11.36 -4.00
C TYR A 27 -19.13 11.09 -2.55
N GLN A 28 -20.22 10.34 -2.38
CA GLN A 28 -20.70 9.96 -1.04
C GLN A 28 -19.67 9.12 -0.27
N TYR A 29 -18.94 8.24 -0.96
CA TYR A 29 -17.93 7.39 -0.32
C TYR A 29 -16.64 8.14 -0.06
N LEU A 30 -16.27 9.10 -0.90
CA LEU A 30 -15.14 10.01 -0.64
C LEU A 30 -15.41 10.86 0.61
N ASP A 31 -16.61 11.44 0.72
CA ASP A 31 -17.04 12.16 1.92
C ASP A 31 -17.04 11.25 3.15
N GLY A 32 -17.42 9.98 2.97
CA GLY A 32 -17.40 8.98 4.02
C GLY A 32 -16.01 8.68 4.59
N LEU A 33 -14.95 8.80 3.79
CA LEU A 33 -13.56 8.58 4.24
C LEU A 33 -13.10 9.59 5.32
N VAL A 34 -13.72 10.76 5.39
CA VAL A 34 -13.40 11.78 6.39
C VAL A 34 -14.42 11.84 7.54
N SER A 35 -15.38 10.91 7.58
CA SER A 35 -16.40 10.82 8.62
C SER A 35 -15.79 10.55 10.00
N LYS A 36 -16.39 11.14 11.04
CA LYS A 36 -16.07 10.84 12.45
C LYS A 36 -16.60 9.47 12.90
N ASN A 37 -17.62 8.93 12.23
CA ASN A 37 -18.11 7.59 12.48
C ASN A 37 -17.13 6.57 11.92
N GLU A 38 -16.44 5.85 12.81
CA GLU A 38 -15.37 4.93 12.43
C GLU A 38 -15.87 3.76 11.58
N THR A 39 -17.00 3.19 11.90
CA THR A 39 -17.60 2.07 11.14
C THR A 39 -17.97 2.52 9.73
N TYR A 40 -18.64 3.65 9.60
CA TYR A 40 -18.99 4.23 8.31
C TYR A 40 -17.77 4.56 7.47
N ARG A 41 -16.77 5.25 8.06
CA ARG A 41 -15.50 5.58 7.40
C ARG A 41 -14.77 4.33 6.89
N TYR A 42 -14.65 3.30 7.74
CA TYR A 42 -13.99 2.07 7.38
C TYR A 42 -14.72 1.30 6.28
N ASN A 43 -16.05 1.29 6.31
CA ASN A 43 -16.84 0.66 5.28
C ASN A 43 -16.76 1.40 3.93
N CYS A 44 -16.78 2.74 3.96
CA CYS A 44 -16.52 3.53 2.75
C CYS A 44 -15.14 3.21 2.16
N PHE A 45 -14.10 3.11 3.00
CA PHE A 45 -12.78 2.70 2.56
C PHE A 45 -12.80 1.30 1.89
N LYS A 46 -13.42 0.29 2.54
CA LYS A 46 -13.48 -1.06 1.95
C LYS A 46 -14.12 -1.06 0.55
N VAL A 47 -15.17 -0.30 0.37
CA VAL A 47 -15.86 -0.21 -0.93
C VAL A 47 -14.99 0.48 -1.97
N LEU A 48 -14.38 1.63 -1.64
CA LEU A 48 -13.47 2.33 -2.57
C LEU A 48 -12.21 1.51 -2.87
N TYR A 49 -11.72 0.75 -1.90
CA TYR A 49 -10.59 -0.15 -2.11
C TYR A 49 -10.93 -1.24 -3.14
N VAL A 50 -12.10 -1.88 -3.02
CA VAL A 50 -12.59 -2.85 -4.02
C VAL A 50 -12.70 -2.22 -5.42
N ILE A 51 -13.18 -0.97 -5.51
CA ILE A 51 -13.26 -0.25 -6.79
C ILE A 51 -11.86 0.01 -7.33
N SER A 52 -10.94 0.45 -6.49
CA SER A 52 -9.56 0.74 -6.91
C SER A 52 -8.84 -0.50 -7.46
N GLU A 53 -9.19 -1.70 -6.99
CA GLU A 53 -8.63 -2.95 -7.52
C GLU A 53 -9.30 -3.42 -8.83
N ASN A 54 -10.62 -3.25 -8.96
CA ASN A 54 -11.37 -3.85 -10.06
C ASN A 54 -11.73 -2.87 -11.18
N LYS A 55 -11.84 -1.58 -10.87
CA LYS A 55 -12.22 -0.50 -11.77
C LYS A 55 -11.49 0.80 -11.39
N PRO A 56 -10.14 0.80 -11.41
CA PRO A 56 -9.34 1.96 -10.99
C PRO A 56 -9.65 3.22 -11.80
N ASP A 57 -10.04 3.08 -13.06
CA ASP A 57 -10.44 4.21 -13.93
C ASP A 57 -11.54 5.09 -13.31
N LEU A 58 -12.46 4.50 -12.53
CA LEU A 58 -13.53 5.24 -11.87
C LEU A 58 -12.99 6.14 -10.75
N LEU A 59 -11.89 5.77 -10.11
CA LEU A 59 -11.29 6.55 -9.03
C LEU A 59 -10.15 7.44 -9.50
N TYR A 60 -9.57 7.20 -10.66
CA TYR A 60 -8.44 7.98 -11.17
C TYR A 60 -8.75 9.49 -11.30
N PRO A 61 -9.95 9.94 -11.72
CA PRO A 61 -10.31 11.37 -11.69
C PRO A 61 -10.23 12.01 -10.30
N HIS A 62 -10.33 11.20 -9.24
CA HIS A 62 -10.28 11.64 -7.83
C HIS A 62 -8.88 11.52 -7.22
N TRP A 63 -7.82 11.34 -8.02
CA TRP A 63 -6.43 11.21 -7.59
C TRP A 63 -6.03 12.25 -6.55
N ASN A 64 -6.33 13.52 -6.79
CA ASN A 64 -5.93 14.62 -5.91
C ASN A 64 -6.55 14.51 -4.52
N PHE A 65 -7.74 13.92 -4.38
CA PHE A 65 -8.33 13.66 -3.08
C PHE A 65 -7.44 12.72 -2.26
N PHE A 66 -6.98 11.62 -2.85
CA PHE A 66 -6.10 10.65 -2.18
C PHE A 66 -4.69 11.22 -1.97
N ALA A 67 -4.12 11.91 -2.94
CA ALA A 67 -2.82 12.55 -2.82
C ALA A 67 -2.77 13.53 -1.63
N ASN A 68 -3.80 14.35 -1.46
CA ASN A 68 -3.90 15.27 -0.31
C ASN A 68 -3.95 14.53 1.04
N HIS A 69 -4.48 13.31 1.07
CA HIS A 69 -4.56 12.50 2.30
C HIS A 69 -3.20 11.90 2.72
N LEU A 70 -2.19 11.87 1.86
CA LEU A 70 -0.82 11.49 2.23
C LEU A 70 -0.22 12.45 3.27
N ARG A 71 -0.67 13.72 3.31
CA ARG A 71 -0.26 14.78 4.26
C ARG A 71 -1.07 14.81 5.54
N SER A 72 -2.15 14.02 5.64
CA SER A 72 -3.04 14.06 6.78
C SER A 72 -2.34 13.63 8.07
N ASP A 73 -2.67 14.25 9.19
CA ASP A 73 -2.23 13.77 10.53
C ASP A 73 -2.94 12.48 10.96
N ASN A 74 -4.01 12.11 10.27
CA ASN A 74 -4.77 10.90 10.56
C ASN A 74 -4.19 9.69 9.79
N ASN A 75 -3.70 8.70 10.53
CA ASN A 75 -3.11 7.50 9.92
C ASN A 75 -4.12 6.67 9.08
N TYR A 76 -5.42 6.72 9.36
CA TYR A 76 -6.43 6.06 8.53
C TYR A 76 -6.56 6.72 7.16
N HIS A 77 -6.47 8.05 7.11
CA HIS A 77 -6.45 8.77 5.85
C HIS A 77 -5.20 8.43 5.03
N LYS A 78 -4.02 8.45 5.68
CA LYS A 78 -2.76 8.06 5.02
C LYS A 78 -2.81 6.61 4.50
N MET A 79 -3.26 5.68 5.33
CA MET A 79 -3.39 4.27 4.95
C MET A 79 -4.32 4.10 3.74
N SER A 80 -5.49 4.73 3.77
CA SER A 80 -6.47 4.67 2.67
C SER A 80 -5.87 5.24 1.37
N ALA A 81 -5.17 6.39 1.48
CA ALA A 81 -4.49 7.03 0.35
C ALA A 81 -3.41 6.12 -0.24
N VAL A 82 -2.53 5.58 0.59
CA VAL A 82 -1.45 4.68 0.18
C VAL A 82 -1.99 3.49 -0.61
N LEU A 83 -2.99 2.80 -0.08
CA LEU A 83 -3.54 1.60 -0.70
C LEU A 83 -4.26 1.90 -2.02
N ILE A 84 -5.04 2.99 -2.05
CA ILE A 84 -5.79 3.35 -3.26
C ILE A 84 -4.85 3.90 -4.33
N ILE A 85 -3.92 4.81 -4.00
CA ILE A 85 -2.93 5.33 -4.95
C ILE A 85 -2.12 4.20 -5.58
N ALA A 86 -1.67 3.22 -4.79
CA ALA A 86 -0.94 2.08 -5.32
C ALA A 86 -1.76 1.29 -6.36
N ASN A 87 -3.07 1.13 -6.18
CA ASN A 87 -3.94 0.51 -7.18
C ASN A 87 -4.10 1.40 -8.42
N LEU A 88 -4.22 2.72 -8.22
CA LEU A 88 -4.38 3.68 -9.32
C LEU A 88 -3.14 3.79 -10.21
N THR A 89 -1.95 3.36 -9.77
CA THR A 89 -0.75 3.33 -10.63
C THR A 89 -0.95 2.46 -11.87
N SER A 90 -1.87 1.49 -11.83
CA SER A 90 -2.20 0.61 -12.96
C SER A 90 -2.84 1.35 -14.15
N VAL A 91 -3.45 2.50 -13.91
CA VAL A 91 -4.14 3.33 -14.93
C VAL A 91 -3.57 4.76 -14.99
N ASP A 92 -2.42 4.99 -14.37
CA ASP A 92 -1.77 6.30 -14.27
C ASP A 92 -1.05 6.67 -15.57
N THR A 93 -1.82 7.07 -16.58
CA THR A 93 -1.33 7.52 -17.89
C THR A 93 -0.76 8.93 -17.89
N GLU A 94 -1.08 9.73 -16.87
CA GLU A 94 -0.61 11.12 -16.74
C GLU A 94 0.65 11.23 -15.85
N ASN A 95 1.23 10.11 -15.40
CA ASN A 95 2.39 10.06 -14.52
C ASN A 95 2.22 10.86 -13.21
N ARG A 96 1.00 10.87 -12.68
CA ARG A 96 0.68 11.56 -11.41
C ARG A 96 1.41 10.96 -10.22
N PHE A 97 1.73 9.66 -10.28
CA PHE A 97 2.50 9.01 -9.22
C PHE A 97 3.92 9.57 -9.11
N GLU A 98 4.55 9.93 -10.23
CA GLU A 98 5.86 10.57 -10.22
C GLU A 98 5.88 11.85 -9.38
N ILE A 99 4.81 12.65 -9.46
CA ILE A 99 4.68 13.91 -8.72
C ILE A 99 4.58 13.69 -7.22
N VAL A 100 3.94 12.60 -6.79
CA VAL A 100 3.72 12.30 -5.36
C VAL A 100 4.67 11.26 -4.78
N PHE A 101 5.62 10.74 -5.56
CA PHE A 101 6.53 9.67 -5.18
C PHE A 101 7.25 9.97 -3.86
N ASP A 102 7.91 11.10 -3.76
CA ASP A 102 8.69 11.47 -2.58
C ASP A 102 7.78 11.59 -1.35
N GLU A 103 6.61 12.19 -1.51
CA GLU A 103 5.65 12.35 -0.43
C GLU A 103 5.04 11.01 0.01
N PHE A 104 4.78 10.11 -0.94
CA PHE A 104 4.28 8.77 -0.65
C PHE A 104 5.27 8.01 0.24
N PHE A 105 6.55 7.98 -0.15
CA PHE A 105 7.59 7.26 0.57
C PHE A 105 8.14 8.00 1.81
N GLU A 106 8.00 9.32 1.92
CA GLU A 106 8.33 10.06 3.15
C GLU A 106 7.55 9.52 4.37
N ASN A 107 6.36 8.99 4.15
CA ASN A 107 5.54 8.37 5.18
C ASN A 107 6.15 7.07 5.76
N LEU A 108 7.21 6.51 5.17
CA LEU A 108 8.01 5.43 5.78
C LEU A 108 8.66 5.87 7.11
N LYS A 109 8.94 7.16 7.29
CA LYS A 109 9.49 7.73 8.52
C LYS A 109 8.50 7.79 9.68
N SER A 110 7.23 7.46 9.45
CA SER A 110 6.22 7.49 10.50
C SER A 110 6.60 6.62 11.69
N LYS A 111 6.46 7.16 12.91
CA LYS A 111 6.65 6.40 14.14
C LYS A 111 5.55 5.34 14.38
N LYS A 112 4.41 5.47 13.70
CA LYS A 112 3.32 4.49 13.71
C LYS A 112 3.56 3.47 12.60
N THR A 113 3.67 2.22 12.97
CA THR A 113 4.07 1.12 12.07
C THR A 113 3.05 0.82 10.96
N ILE A 114 1.78 1.18 11.16
CA ILE A 114 0.70 0.80 10.24
C ILE A 114 0.89 1.39 8.83
N VAL A 115 1.22 2.68 8.71
CA VAL A 115 1.38 3.35 7.41
C VAL A 115 2.61 2.80 6.67
N PRO A 116 3.82 2.74 7.27
CA PRO A 116 4.99 2.11 6.66
C PRO A 116 4.74 0.69 6.15
N ILE A 117 4.05 -0.16 6.92
CA ILE A 117 3.74 -1.52 6.47
C ILE A 117 2.90 -1.51 5.18
N TYR A 118 1.91 -0.64 5.06
CA TYR A 118 1.09 -0.58 3.86
C TYR A 118 1.85 0.02 2.67
N ILE A 119 2.73 1.01 2.88
CA ILE A 119 3.63 1.52 1.83
C ILE A 119 4.50 0.40 1.29
N VAL A 120 5.17 -0.31 2.18
CA VAL A 120 6.06 -1.42 1.80
C VAL A 120 5.29 -2.51 1.07
N LYS A 121 4.13 -2.93 1.57
CA LYS A 121 3.27 -3.94 0.91
C LYS A 121 2.73 -3.49 -0.45
N SER A 122 2.57 -2.19 -0.64
CA SER A 122 2.13 -1.65 -1.93
C SER A 122 3.26 -1.50 -2.94
N SER A 123 4.51 -1.56 -2.47
CA SER A 123 5.69 -1.29 -3.31
C SER A 123 5.85 -2.29 -4.45
N GLY A 124 5.61 -3.59 -4.21
CA GLY A 124 5.66 -4.60 -5.27
C GLY A 124 4.63 -4.33 -6.37
N LYS A 125 3.40 -3.99 -5.99
CA LYS A 125 2.35 -3.60 -6.95
C LYS A 125 2.76 -2.37 -7.76
N ILE A 126 3.32 -1.35 -7.11
CA ILE A 126 3.78 -0.13 -7.79
C ILE A 126 4.89 -0.46 -8.79
N VAL A 127 5.89 -1.26 -8.41
CA VAL A 127 6.96 -1.70 -9.33
C VAL A 127 6.39 -2.42 -10.55
N ASN A 128 5.40 -3.28 -10.37
CA ASN A 128 4.79 -4.02 -11.47
C ASN A 128 4.06 -3.12 -12.48
N TYR A 129 3.48 -2.00 -12.05
CA TYR A 129 2.78 -1.06 -12.94
C TYR A 129 3.66 0.11 -13.40
N LYS A 130 4.69 0.46 -12.64
CA LYS A 130 5.61 1.56 -12.87
C LYS A 130 7.06 1.07 -12.70
N PRO A 131 7.56 0.22 -13.62
CA PRO A 131 8.89 -0.41 -13.51
C PRO A 131 10.04 0.60 -13.45
N ASP A 132 9.88 1.80 -14.00
CA ASP A 132 10.89 2.87 -13.92
C ASP A 132 11.21 3.32 -12.49
N PHE A 133 10.37 2.97 -11.53
CA PHE A 133 10.61 3.24 -10.10
C PHE A 133 11.26 2.06 -9.36
N GLU A 134 11.50 0.91 -10.01
CA GLU A 134 12.03 -0.30 -9.36
C GLU A 134 13.29 0.00 -8.55
N GLY A 135 14.32 0.57 -9.19
CA GLY A 135 15.59 0.84 -8.54
C GLY A 135 15.47 1.79 -7.34
N LYS A 136 14.66 2.87 -7.46
CA LYS A 136 14.41 3.80 -6.36
C LYS A 136 13.67 3.14 -5.19
N ILE A 137 12.66 2.33 -5.50
CA ILE A 137 11.87 1.62 -4.49
C ILE A 137 12.73 0.57 -3.79
N THR A 138 13.50 -0.20 -4.54
CA THR A 138 14.44 -1.19 -3.98
C THR A 138 15.43 -0.53 -3.03
N ASP A 139 16.01 0.62 -3.37
CA ASP A 139 16.91 1.36 -2.50
C ASP A 139 16.24 1.79 -1.18
N LEU A 140 15.01 2.29 -1.24
CA LEU A 140 14.25 2.66 -0.05
C LEU A 140 13.98 1.44 0.84
N LEU A 141 13.60 0.31 0.26
CA LEU A 141 13.29 -0.91 1.00
C LEU A 141 14.53 -1.55 1.62
N LEU A 142 15.68 -1.56 0.92
CA LEU A 142 16.95 -2.04 1.45
C LEU A 142 17.46 -1.19 2.63
N ASN A 143 17.15 0.11 2.62
CA ASN A 143 17.54 1.05 3.66
C ASN A 143 16.46 1.27 4.74
N ILE A 144 15.46 0.41 4.83
CA ILE A 144 14.29 0.60 5.70
C ILE A 144 14.65 0.79 7.18
N GLU A 145 15.71 0.15 7.67
CA GLU A 145 16.18 0.28 9.06
C GLU A 145 16.64 1.70 9.41
N SER A 146 17.23 2.40 8.46
CA SER A 146 17.67 3.78 8.65
C SER A 146 16.56 4.79 8.42
N ILE A 147 15.49 4.42 7.71
CA ILE A 147 14.38 5.30 7.34
C ILE A 147 13.27 5.27 8.38
N HIS A 148 12.86 4.05 8.83
CA HIS A 148 11.73 3.90 9.74
C HIS A 148 12.09 4.29 11.18
N LEU A 149 11.34 5.24 11.73
CA LEU A 149 11.60 5.78 13.08
C LEU A 149 10.79 5.09 14.19
N GLY A 150 9.98 4.09 13.85
CA GLY A 150 9.11 3.38 14.79
C GLY A 150 9.81 2.21 15.49
N LYS A 151 9.20 1.73 16.58
CA LYS A 151 9.76 0.66 17.42
C LYS A 151 9.64 -0.76 16.83
N GLN A 152 8.75 -0.96 15.85
CA GLN A 152 8.42 -2.31 15.32
C GLN A 152 9.07 -2.55 13.96
N ILE A 153 10.35 -2.18 13.83
CA ILE A 153 11.09 -2.31 12.57
C ILE A 153 11.09 -3.76 12.04
N GLU A 154 11.13 -4.75 12.92
CA GLU A 154 11.12 -6.15 12.51
C GLU A 154 9.85 -6.54 11.74
N LEU A 155 8.68 -6.00 12.12
CA LEU A 155 7.45 -6.21 11.36
C LEU A 155 7.48 -5.52 9.99
N VAL A 156 8.13 -4.37 9.90
CA VAL A 156 8.31 -3.67 8.63
C VAL A 156 9.24 -4.48 7.73
N LYS A 157 10.34 -5.04 8.25
CA LYS A 157 11.25 -5.91 7.50
C LYS A 157 10.53 -7.15 6.94
N SER A 158 9.61 -7.77 7.70
CA SER A 158 8.82 -8.87 7.15
C SER A 158 8.01 -8.45 5.93
N ALA A 159 7.42 -7.25 5.97
CA ALA A 159 6.69 -6.70 4.83
C ALA A 159 7.62 -6.37 3.64
N VAL A 160 8.86 -5.91 3.90
CA VAL A 160 9.88 -5.69 2.85
C VAL A 160 10.20 -6.99 2.12
N ILE A 161 10.39 -8.10 2.85
CA ILE A 161 10.66 -9.41 2.24
C ILE A 161 9.46 -9.88 1.41
N GLU A 162 8.24 -9.72 1.95
CA GLU A 162 7.00 -10.02 1.22
C GLU A 162 6.93 -9.21 -0.09
N SER A 163 7.25 -7.91 -0.04
CA SER A 163 7.23 -7.02 -1.20
C SER A 163 8.29 -7.41 -2.25
N PHE A 164 9.53 -7.70 -1.83
CA PHE A 164 10.56 -8.18 -2.75
C PHE A 164 10.12 -9.44 -3.49
N SER A 165 9.39 -10.35 -2.85
CA SER A 165 8.89 -11.57 -3.49
C SER A 165 7.96 -11.30 -4.67
N GLU A 166 7.34 -10.11 -4.75
CA GLU A 166 6.42 -9.76 -5.82
C GLU A 166 7.12 -9.33 -7.12
N PHE A 167 8.39 -8.87 -7.04
CA PHE A 167 9.12 -8.38 -8.21
C PHE A 167 10.57 -8.85 -8.32
N TYR A 168 11.05 -9.71 -7.42
CA TYR A 168 12.43 -10.17 -7.36
C TYR A 168 12.96 -10.69 -8.69
N GLU A 169 12.15 -11.41 -9.45
CA GLU A 169 12.61 -12.01 -10.73
C GLU A 169 13.07 -10.95 -11.74
N ASN A 170 12.48 -9.76 -11.67
CA ASN A 170 12.79 -8.61 -12.54
C ASN A 170 13.64 -7.55 -11.85
N ALA A 171 14.01 -7.74 -10.58
CA ALA A 171 14.80 -6.77 -9.83
C ALA A 171 16.22 -6.64 -10.37
N GLU A 172 16.73 -5.41 -10.42
CA GLU A 172 18.11 -5.13 -10.83
C GLU A 172 19.14 -5.51 -9.75
N LYS A 173 18.79 -5.31 -8.46
CA LYS A 173 19.69 -5.49 -7.30
C LYS A 173 19.48 -6.82 -6.57
N LYS A 174 19.38 -7.93 -7.31
CA LYS A 174 19.09 -9.27 -6.74
C LYS A 174 20.04 -9.68 -5.62
N ASP A 175 21.33 -9.45 -5.78
CA ASP A 175 22.34 -9.83 -4.79
C ASP A 175 22.20 -9.04 -3.49
N GLU A 176 21.84 -7.76 -3.57
CA GLU A 176 21.60 -6.91 -2.41
C GLU A 176 20.32 -7.32 -1.67
N ILE A 177 19.27 -7.66 -2.42
CA ILE A 177 18.02 -8.21 -1.86
C ILE A 177 18.29 -9.53 -1.15
N LEU A 178 19.01 -10.46 -1.79
CA LEU A 178 19.36 -11.74 -1.15
C LEU A 178 20.18 -11.53 0.12
N ARG A 179 21.13 -10.60 0.12
CA ARG A 179 21.94 -10.25 1.29
C ARG A 179 21.05 -9.69 2.41
N PHE A 180 20.16 -8.76 2.08
CA PHE A 180 19.18 -8.21 3.04
C PHE A 180 18.35 -9.32 3.67
N VAL A 181 17.79 -10.23 2.86
CA VAL A 181 16.95 -11.34 3.32
C VAL A 181 17.75 -12.35 4.16
N LYS A 182 18.96 -12.71 3.76
CA LYS A 182 19.86 -13.59 4.53
C LYS A 182 20.11 -13.06 5.94
N ASN A 183 20.28 -11.75 6.09
CA ASN A 183 20.47 -11.11 7.39
C ASN A 183 19.24 -11.19 8.30
N GLN A 184 18.06 -11.57 7.77
CA GLN A 184 16.83 -11.68 8.56
C GLN A 184 16.50 -13.12 9.01
N ILE A 185 17.35 -14.10 8.72
CA ILE A 185 17.15 -15.50 9.17
C ILE A 185 17.09 -15.62 10.69
N ASP A 186 17.88 -14.81 11.38
CA ASP A 186 18.00 -14.79 12.83
C ASP A 186 17.32 -13.58 13.50
N SER A 187 16.42 -12.90 12.77
CA SER A 187 15.62 -11.77 13.28
C SER A 187 14.89 -12.16 14.58
N ASP A 188 14.74 -11.23 15.51
CA ASP A 188 13.96 -11.43 16.75
C ASP A 188 12.48 -11.74 16.47
N SER A 189 11.95 -11.29 15.33
CA SER A 189 10.57 -11.53 14.93
C SER A 189 10.39 -12.91 14.29
N PRO A 190 9.53 -13.79 14.85
CA PRO A 190 9.22 -15.08 14.23
C PRO A 190 8.64 -14.93 12.83
N LYS A 191 7.85 -13.88 12.59
CA LYS A 191 7.27 -13.60 11.27
C LYS A 191 8.37 -13.28 10.27
N THR A 192 9.32 -12.42 10.63
CA THR A 192 10.42 -12.00 9.76
C THR A 192 11.32 -13.18 9.40
N ARG A 193 11.68 -14.01 10.41
CA ARG A 193 12.42 -15.26 10.15
C ARG A 193 11.70 -16.19 9.18
N LYS A 194 10.37 -16.32 9.33
CA LYS A 194 9.57 -17.17 8.44
C LYS A 194 9.60 -16.64 7.00
N CYS A 195 9.32 -15.33 6.81
CA CYS A 195 9.37 -14.70 5.49
C CYS A 195 10.75 -14.85 4.83
N ALA A 196 11.83 -14.66 5.61
CA ALA A 196 13.19 -14.81 5.10
C ALA A 196 13.48 -16.24 4.62
N LYS A 197 13.10 -17.25 5.40
CA LYS A 197 13.28 -18.66 5.00
C LYS A 197 12.47 -19.02 3.76
N GLU A 198 11.20 -18.61 3.69
CA GLU A 198 10.34 -18.84 2.52
C GLU A 198 10.90 -18.19 1.25
N PHE A 199 11.39 -16.95 1.37
CA PHE A 199 12.04 -16.25 0.27
C PHE A 199 13.30 -16.98 -0.22
N LEU A 200 14.16 -17.40 0.70
CA LEU A 200 15.43 -18.09 0.35
C LEU A 200 15.20 -19.49 -0.21
N ILE A 201 14.16 -20.20 0.21
CA ILE A 201 13.76 -21.46 -0.43
C ILE A 201 13.37 -21.23 -1.90
N LYS A 202 12.70 -20.12 -2.18
CA LYS A 202 12.23 -19.82 -3.54
C LYS A 202 13.34 -19.27 -4.45
N TYR A 203 14.24 -18.44 -3.90
CA TYR A 203 15.16 -17.63 -4.69
C TYR A 203 16.63 -17.75 -4.29
N GLY A 204 16.95 -18.46 -3.22
CA GLY A 204 18.30 -18.49 -2.63
C GLY A 204 19.27 -19.46 -3.29
N GLU A 205 18.83 -20.35 -4.16
CA GLU A 205 19.64 -21.27 -4.94
C GLU A 205 19.81 -20.73 -6.37
N SER A 206 20.77 -19.86 -6.56
CA SER A 206 21.27 -19.46 -7.89
C SER A 206 22.77 -19.34 -7.83
#